data_a7e0f5bab1450096ab71c125b55a2744
#
_entry.id   a7e0f5bab1450096ab71c125b55a2744
#
_cell.length_a   1.000
_cell.length_b   1.000
_cell.length_c   1.000
_cell.angle_alpha   90.00
_cell.angle_beta   90.00
_cell.angle_gamma   90.00
#
_symmetry.space_group_name_H-M   'P 1'
#
loop_
_entity.id
_entity.type
_entity.pdbx_description
1 polymer ?
#
loop_
_entity_poly.entity_id
_entity_poly.type
_entity_poly.pdbx_seq_one_letter_code
_entity_poly.pdbx_strand_id
1 'polypeptide(L)'
;MSFKQTLGLHLRLKDSLSALVQEASVLGLSCIQFFLVEQKEHQYVPITAKDRQTFLAARESFLRNVFIHSSYWINPASHKKEVFSLSRTLLRRELRVAASLEVPYVVLHAGSSKGHIATPEDPLAKRRGLETVAKMLNMVLKREQKVTILLENAAHGKRTLGNDLYDFLILKNLLDAPEKVQYCLDTAHAFSYGYDVAKTTKFLDFVDETMGFSNIKLIHLNDAEHALGSLQDRHAFPGQGSLGKEALLPFLHHPAFKKLPKIVEAPAAGKQTLLDNLADLAGW
;
A
#
# COMPACT_ATOMS: atom_id res chain seq x y z
N MET A 1 -0.75 -22.22 5.48
CA MET A 1 -1.79 -21.40 4.85
C MET A 1 -1.79 -21.72 3.37
N SER A 2 -2.94 -21.99 2.76
CA SER A 2 -3.01 -22.14 1.30
C SER A 2 -2.84 -20.77 0.64
N PHE A 3 -2.35 -20.71 -0.58
CA PHE A 3 -2.18 -19.48 -1.35
C PHE A 3 -3.48 -18.64 -1.41
N LYS A 4 -4.64 -19.29 -1.51
CA LYS A 4 -5.95 -18.64 -1.45
C LYS A 4 -6.20 -17.81 -0.19
N GLN A 5 -5.53 -18.12 0.94
CA GLN A 5 -5.70 -17.38 2.19
C GLN A 5 -4.86 -16.10 2.26
N THR A 6 -3.90 -15.93 1.37
CA THR A 6 -3.00 -14.77 1.33
C THR A 6 -3.27 -13.84 0.15
N LEU A 7 -4.10 -14.27 -0.82
CA LEU A 7 -4.48 -13.46 -1.98
C LEU A 7 -5.77 -12.69 -1.69
N GLY A 8 -5.81 -11.42 -2.03
CA GLY A 8 -6.95 -10.56 -1.80
C GLY A 8 -7.06 -9.39 -2.79
N LEU A 9 -8.08 -8.58 -2.59
CA LEU A 9 -8.37 -7.41 -3.43
C LEU A 9 -8.42 -6.13 -2.61
N HIS A 10 -8.13 -5.03 -3.28
CA HIS A 10 -8.51 -3.70 -2.82
C HIS A 10 -9.99 -3.47 -3.14
N LEU A 11 -10.82 -3.44 -2.10
CA LEU A 11 -12.25 -3.22 -2.20
C LEU A 11 -12.60 -1.74 -1.96
N ARG A 12 -13.73 -1.31 -2.51
CA ARG A 12 -14.21 0.06 -2.30
C ARG A 12 -15.20 0.12 -1.14
N LEU A 13 -14.88 0.89 -0.11
CA LEU A 13 -15.83 1.24 0.94
C LEU A 13 -16.77 2.33 0.41
N LYS A 14 -17.98 1.95 -0.04
CA LYS A 14 -18.98 2.85 -0.63
C LYS A 14 -20.00 3.32 0.41
N ASP A 15 -20.84 2.39 0.87
CA ASP A 15 -22.00 2.71 1.69
C ASP A 15 -21.74 2.51 3.17
N SER A 16 -21.18 1.35 3.54
CA SER A 16 -20.90 0.98 4.93
C SER A 16 -19.84 -0.10 5.03
N LEU A 17 -19.25 -0.23 6.21
CA LEU A 17 -18.31 -1.29 6.49
C LEU A 17 -18.98 -2.68 6.48
N SER A 18 -20.27 -2.75 6.85
CA SER A 18 -21.07 -3.99 6.76
C SER A 18 -21.26 -4.43 5.32
N ALA A 19 -21.49 -3.51 4.38
CA ALA A 19 -21.58 -3.82 2.95
C ALA A 19 -20.23 -4.31 2.38
N LEU A 20 -19.11 -3.73 2.81
CA LEU A 20 -17.77 -4.18 2.44
C LEU A 20 -17.52 -5.63 2.91
N VAL A 21 -17.90 -5.96 4.15
CA VAL A 21 -17.82 -7.33 4.70
C VAL A 21 -18.64 -8.31 3.87
N GLN A 22 -19.84 -7.91 3.49
CA GLN A 22 -20.71 -8.73 2.63
C GLN A 22 -20.08 -8.96 1.25
N GLU A 23 -19.52 -7.92 0.63
CA GLU A 23 -18.81 -8.03 -0.66
C GLU A 23 -17.63 -9.00 -0.55
N ALA A 24 -16.79 -8.86 0.47
CA ALA A 24 -15.68 -9.76 0.74
C ALA A 24 -16.13 -11.22 0.91
N SER A 25 -17.22 -11.45 1.64
CA SER A 25 -17.81 -12.79 1.84
C SER A 25 -18.31 -13.38 0.53
N VAL A 26 -19.03 -12.60 -0.28
CA VAL A 26 -19.58 -13.02 -1.58
C VAL A 26 -18.48 -13.36 -2.60
N LEU A 27 -17.31 -12.68 -2.50
CA LEU A 27 -16.13 -12.95 -3.31
C LEU A 27 -15.24 -14.07 -2.73
N GLY A 28 -15.58 -14.61 -1.55
CA GLY A 28 -14.79 -15.65 -0.88
C GLY A 28 -13.41 -15.17 -0.41
N LEU A 29 -13.25 -13.86 -0.16
CA LEU A 29 -11.97 -13.26 0.22
C LEU A 29 -11.74 -13.37 1.72
N SER A 30 -10.53 -13.77 2.10
CA SER A 30 -10.02 -13.72 3.48
C SER A 30 -8.92 -12.67 3.68
N CYS A 31 -8.53 -12.00 2.59
CA CYS A 31 -7.55 -10.94 2.55
C CYS A 31 -8.14 -9.75 1.79
N ILE A 32 -8.17 -8.57 2.38
CA ILE A 32 -8.71 -7.35 1.75
C ILE A 32 -7.91 -6.11 2.14
N GLN A 33 -7.95 -5.12 1.27
CA GLN A 33 -7.55 -3.74 1.54
C GLN A 33 -8.67 -2.79 1.18
N PHE A 34 -8.78 -1.64 1.84
CA PHE A 34 -9.76 -0.61 1.49
C PHE A 34 -9.33 0.77 1.98
N PHE A 35 -9.88 1.82 1.36
CA PHE A 35 -9.80 3.18 1.88
C PHE A 35 -10.93 3.46 2.88
N LEU A 36 -10.66 4.28 3.90
CA LEU A 36 -11.70 4.77 4.82
C LEU A 36 -12.52 5.92 4.23
N VAL A 37 -12.17 6.38 3.05
CA VAL A 37 -12.72 7.55 2.38
C VAL A 37 -13.40 7.13 1.10
N GLU A 38 -14.60 7.65 0.86
CA GLU A 38 -15.20 7.62 -0.46
C GLU A 38 -14.45 8.62 -1.34
N GLN A 39 -13.76 8.09 -2.36
CA GLN A 39 -12.78 8.87 -3.13
C GLN A 39 -13.39 9.98 -4.00
N LYS A 40 -14.61 9.78 -4.52
CA LYS A 40 -15.26 10.75 -5.39
C LYS A 40 -15.77 11.96 -4.63
N GLU A 41 -16.33 11.72 -3.44
CA GLU A 41 -16.93 12.75 -2.60
C GLU A 41 -15.97 13.36 -1.60
N HIS A 42 -14.75 12.81 -1.52
CA HIS A 42 -13.75 13.27 -0.57
C HIS A 42 -14.22 13.24 0.90
N GLN A 43 -15.04 12.25 1.25
CA GLN A 43 -15.61 12.14 2.59
C GLN A 43 -15.29 10.79 3.24
N TYR A 44 -15.08 10.82 4.56
CA TYR A 44 -14.95 9.59 5.32
C TYR A 44 -16.31 8.90 5.42
N VAL A 45 -16.35 7.61 5.08
CA VAL A 45 -17.54 6.80 5.29
C VAL A 45 -17.77 6.65 6.80
N PRO A 46 -18.96 6.99 7.32
CA PRO A 46 -19.26 6.83 8.72
C PRO A 46 -19.22 5.35 9.13
N ILE A 47 -18.59 5.06 10.26
CA ILE A 47 -18.55 3.70 10.83
C ILE A 47 -19.43 3.69 12.07
N THR A 48 -20.60 3.06 11.97
CA THR A 48 -21.52 2.89 13.09
C THR A 48 -21.06 1.81 14.07
N ALA A 49 -21.64 1.77 15.26
CA ALA A 49 -21.38 0.69 16.21
C ALA A 49 -21.72 -0.70 15.63
N LYS A 50 -22.81 -0.78 14.85
CA LYS A 50 -23.21 -2.00 14.15
C LYS A 50 -22.18 -2.42 13.08
N ASP A 51 -21.69 -1.46 12.29
CA ASP A 51 -20.66 -1.73 11.27
C ASP A 51 -19.40 -2.31 11.92
N ARG A 52 -18.96 -1.68 13.00
CA ARG A 52 -17.79 -2.15 13.75
C ARG A 52 -18.01 -3.58 14.28
N GLN A 53 -19.16 -3.87 14.88
CA GLN A 53 -19.47 -5.20 15.39
C GLN A 53 -19.47 -6.25 14.27
N THR A 54 -20.13 -5.95 13.13
CA THR A 54 -20.16 -6.83 11.95
C THR A 54 -18.73 -7.10 11.43
N PHE A 55 -17.90 -6.05 11.34
CA PHE A 55 -16.54 -6.18 10.88
C PHE A 55 -15.67 -7.02 11.82
N LEU A 56 -15.74 -6.79 13.12
CA LEU A 56 -14.98 -7.57 14.11
C LEU A 56 -15.40 -9.04 14.10
N ALA A 57 -16.69 -9.35 14.01
CA ALA A 57 -17.17 -10.73 13.84
C ALA A 57 -16.63 -11.38 12.55
N ALA A 58 -16.55 -10.64 11.45
CA ALA A 58 -15.93 -11.13 10.21
C ALA A 58 -14.42 -11.36 10.37
N ARG A 59 -13.72 -10.51 11.12
CA ARG A 59 -12.29 -10.70 11.48
C ARG A 59 -12.07 -12.00 12.24
N GLU A 60 -12.94 -12.34 13.17
CA GLU A 60 -12.87 -13.60 13.93
C GLU A 60 -13.16 -14.83 13.06
N SER A 61 -14.07 -14.71 12.09
CA SER A 61 -14.56 -15.84 11.29
C SER A 61 -13.71 -16.10 10.03
N PHE A 62 -13.62 -15.17 9.09
CA PHE A 62 -13.02 -15.40 7.77
C PHE A 62 -12.03 -14.34 7.28
N LEU A 63 -12.17 -13.07 7.67
CA LEU A 63 -11.25 -11.99 7.26
C LEU A 63 -9.93 -12.07 8.04
N ARG A 64 -8.96 -12.82 7.53
CA ARG A 64 -7.68 -13.08 8.23
C ARG A 64 -6.69 -11.92 8.08
N ASN A 65 -6.59 -11.36 6.87
CA ASN A 65 -5.65 -10.30 6.54
C ASN A 65 -6.41 -9.08 6.07
N VAL A 66 -6.33 -8.00 6.83
CA VAL A 66 -7.00 -6.76 6.48
C VAL A 66 -6.01 -5.61 6.58
N PHE A 67 -6.04 -4.75 5.56
CA PHE A 67 -5.23 -3.56 5.45
C PHE A 67 -6.12 -2.35 5.20
N ILE A 68 -5.77 -1.22 5.76
CA ILE A 68 -6.33 0.07 5.37
C ILE A 68 -5.28 0.79 4.54
N HIS A 69 -5.65 1.25 3.36
CA HIS A 69 -4.82 2.16 2.58
C HIS A 69 -5.15 3.58 2.98
N SER A 70 -4.14 4.39 3.26
CA SER A 70 -4.34 5.78 3.62
C SER A 70 -4.86 6.60 2.44
N SER A 71 -5.63 7.63 2.75
CA SER A 71 -6.20 8.54 1.77
C SER A 71 -5.12 9.25 0.94
N TYR A 72 -5.33 9.43 -0.36
CA TYR A 72 -4.44 10.16 -1.28
C TYR A 72 -4.21 11.64 -0.92
N TRP A 73 -5.03 12.22 -0.04
CA TRP A 73 -4.81 13.60 0.41
C TRP A 73 -3.73 13.73 1.47
N ILE A 74 -3.33 12.61 2.06
CA ILE A 74 -2.26 12.58 3.03
C ILE A 74 -0.94 12.70 2.27
N ASN A 75 -0.31 13.88 2.38
CA ASN A 75 1.01 14.12 1.84
C ASN A 75 2.02 14.40 2.98
N PRO A 76 2.70 13.36 3.49
CA PRO A 76 3.66 13.50 4.57
C PRO A 76 4.86 14.38 4.23
N ALA A 77 5.18 14.52 2.95
CA ALA A 77 6.32 15.29 2.45
C ALA A 77 6.03 16.78 2.23
N SER A 78 4.80 17.24 2.52
CA SER A 78 4.43 18.63 2.20
C SER A 78 5.21 19.65 3.02
N HIS A 79 5.80 20.63 2.33
CA HIS A 79 6.43 21.82 2.96
C HIS A 79 5.42 22.87 3.40
N LYS A 80 4.19 22.84 2.86
CA LYS A 80 3.13 23.76 3.24
C LYS A 80 2.57 23.36 4.60
N LYS A 81 2.68 24.27 5.60
CA LYS A 81 2.27 24.00 6.99
C LYS A 81 0.84 23.50 7.11
N GLU A 82 -0.08 24.09 6.34
CA GLU A 82 -1.50 23.74 6.34
C GLU A 82 -1.71 22.30 5.85
N VAL A 83 -1.08 21.93 4.72
CA VAL A 83 -1.16 20.58 4.14
C VAL A 83 -0.49 19.56 5.05
N PHE A 84 0.68 19.88 5.61
CA PHE A 84 1.37 19.01 6.57
C PHE A 84 0.52 18.78 7.83
N SER A 85 -0.07 19.85 8.39
CA SER A 85 -0.91 19.75 9.59
C SER A 85 -2.19 18.95 9.31
N LEU A 86 -2.84 19.19 8.18
CA LEU A 86 -4.02 18.41 7.75
C LEU A 86 -3.65 16.94 7.56
N SER A 87 -2.59 16.65 6.79
CA SER A 87 -2.11 15.28 6.55
C SER A 87 -1.83 14.53 7.86
N ARG A 88 -1.18 15.18 8.81
CA ARG A 88 -0.94 14.62 10.15
C ARG A 88 -2.24 14.30 10.88
N THR A 89 -3.23 15.20 10.81
CA THR A 89 -4.54 15.01 11.47
C THR A 89 -5.30 13.84 10.84
N LEU A 90 -5.32 13.76 9.51
CA LEU A 90 -5.96 12.69 8.76
C LEU A 90 -5.29 11.34 9.03
N LEU A 91 -3.96 11.27 8.94
CA LEU A 91 -3.22 10.04 9.23
C LEU A 91 -3.50 9.52 10.65
N ARG A 92 -3.48 10.41 11.65
CA ARG A 92 -3.83 10.01 13.02
C ARG A 92 -5.26 9.51 13.15
N ARG A 93 -6.21 10.13 12.44
CA ARG A 93 -7.60 9.66 12.40
C ARG A 93 -7.66 8.24 11.81
N GLU A 94 -7.02 8.00 10.69
CA GLU A 94 -7.03 6.69 10.02
C GLU A 94 -6.37 5.60 10.87
N LEU A 95 -5.25 5.89 11.52
CA LEU A 95 -4.61 4.97 12.47
C LEU A 95 -5.50 4.64 13.67
N ARG A 96 -6.26 5.60 14.20
CA ARG A 96 -7.21 5.35 15.30
C ARG A 96 -8.39 4.49 14.85
N VAL A 97 -8.91 4.74 13.66
CA VAL A 97 -9.96 3.89 13.08
C VAL A 97 -9.42 2.48 12.86
N ALA A 98 -8.24 2.32 12.27
CA ALA A 98 -7.57 1.03 12.10
C ALA A 98 -7.45 0.28 13.45
N ALA A 99 -6.95 0.97 14.48
CA ALA A 99 -6.83 0.40 15.82
C ALA A 99 -8.20 -0.02 16.40
N SER A 100 -9.26 0.75 16.15
CA SER A 100 -10.61 0.44 16.62
C SER A 100 -11.25 -0.76 15.91
N LEU A 101 -10.80 -1.04 14.70
CA LEU A 101 -11.20 -2.18 13.86
C LEU A 101 -10.25 -3.38 13.98
N GLU A 102 -9.26 -3.29 14.88
CA GLU A 102 -8.23 -4.32 15.06
C GLU A 102 -7.46 -4.62 13.75
N VAL A 103 -7.32 -3.61 12.89
CA VAL A 103 -6.51 -3.69 11.68
C VAL A 103 -5.08 -3.28 12.04
N PRO A 104 -4.09 -4.20 11.90
CA PRO A 104 -2.75 -3.96 12.40
C PRO A 104 -1.90 -3.05 11.50
N TYR A 105 -2.32 -2.83 10.25
CA TYR A 105 -1.52 -2.16 9.24
C TYR A 105 -2.29 -1.09 8.49
N VAL A 106 -1.62 0.07 8.29
CA VAL A 106 -2.07 1.13 7.37
C VAL A 106 -0.99 1.37 6.33
N VAL A 107 -1.33 1.21 5.06
CA VAL A 107 -0.45 1.50 3.91
C VAL A 107 -0.42 3.00 3.65
N LEU A 108 0.75 3.56 3.41
CA LEU A 108 0.97 4.99 3.24
C LEU A 108 2.03 5.25 2.17
N HIS A 109 1.70 6.06 1.17
CA HIS A 109 2.71 6.64 0.30
C HIS A 109 3.54 7.71 1.03
N ALA A 110 4.84 7.76 0.75
CA ALA A 110 5.72 8.78 1.32
C ALA A 110 5.36 10.21 0.86
N GLY A 111 4.53 10.32 -0.17
CA GLY A 111 4.02 11.58 -0.67
C GLY A 111 4.94 12.28 -1.67
N SER A 112 4.73 13.57 -1.86
CA SER A 112 5.47 14.36 -2.86
C SER A 112 6.02 15.64 -2.27
N SER A 113 7.29 15.89 -2.53
CA SER A 113 8.04 17.07 -2.08
C SER A 113 7.78 18.30 -2.94
N LYS A 114 6.66 18.37 -3.67
CA LYS A 114 6.27 19.54 -4.50
C LYS A 114 6.48 20.84 -3.72
N GLY A 115 7.40 21.69 -4.20
CA GLY A 115 7.67 23.02 -3.63
C GLY A 115 8.93 23.14 -2.77
N HIS A 116 9.62 22.05 -2.42
CA HIS A 116 10.97 22.13 -1.85
C HIS A 116 12.06 22.31 -2.91
N ILE A 117 11.72 22.30 -4.19
CA ILE A 117 12.66 22.08 -5.27
C ILE A 117 12.60 23.21 -6.27
N ALA A 118 13.74 23.85 -6.50
CA ALA A 118 13.94 24.73 -7.65
C ALA A 118 14.04 23.91 -8.95
N THR A 119 14.62 22.70 -8.88
CA THR A 119 14.69 21.76 -10.00
C THR A 119 14.33 20.34 -9.54
N PRO A 120 13.78 19.48 -10.42
CA PRO A 120 13.44 18.09 -10.08
C PRO A 120 14.65 17.23 -9.68
N GLU A 121 15.84 17.66 -9.99
CA GLU A 121 17.10 16.91 -9.82
C GLU A 121 17.91 17.36 -8.60
N ASP A 122 17.40 18.28 -7.75
CA ASP A 122 18.12 18.73 -6.56
C ASP A 122 18.11 17.64 -5.45
N PRO A 123 19.25 16.94 -5.19
CA PRO A 123 19.33 15.91 -4.16
C PRO A 123 19.02 16.43 -2.74
N LEU A 124 19.32 17.71 -2.48
CA LEU A 124 19.04 18.34 -1.18
C LEU A 124 17.52 18.51 -0.98
N ALA A 125 16.78 18.72 -2.05
CA ALA A 125 15.33 18.80 -1.96
C ALA A 125 14.69 17.45 -1.70
N LYS A 126 15.16 16.38 -2.33
CA LYS A 126 14.76 15.01 -2.03
C LYS A 126 15.02 14.71 -0.57
N ARG A 127 16.20 15.00 -0.07
CA ARG A 127 16.59 14.82 1.32
C ARG A 127 15.68 15.57 2.29
N ARG A 128 15.42 16.87 2.06
CA ARG A 128 14.47 17.67 2.87
C ARG A 128 13.06 17.11 2.85
N GLY A 129 12.62 16.56 1.71
CA GLY A 129 11.35 15.86 1.61
C GLY A 129 11.28 14.64 2.53
N LEU A 130 12.29 13.78 2.51
CA LEU A 130 12.40 12.61 3.37
C LEU A 130 12.48 12.97 4.86
N GLU A 131 13.21 14.03 5.20
CA GLU A 131 13.25 14.57 6.57
C GLU A 131 11.86 15.06 7.03
N THR A 132 11.08 15.64 6.12
CA THR A 132 9.71 16.07 6.41
C THR A 132 8.79 14.87 6.65
N VAL A 133 8.91 13.81 5.85
CA VAL A 133 8.20 12.54 6.04
C VAL A 133 8.56 11.94 7.41
N ALA A 134 9.84 11.79 7.70
CA ALA A 134 10.30 11.24 8.98
C ALA A 134 9.79 12.05 10.18
N LYS A 135 9.84 13.39 10.08
CA LYS A 135 9.27 14.28 11.10
C LYS A 135 7.78 14.01 11.33
N MET A 136 6.98 13.85 10.28
CA MET A 136 5.56 13.54 10.43
C MET A 136 5.36 12.19 11.10
N LEU A 137 6.06 11.14 10.62
CA LEU A 137 5.95 9.79 11.15
C LEU A 137 6.34 9.76 12.64
N ASN A 138 7.46 10.37 13.02
CA ASN A 138 7.88 10.47 14.41
C ASN A 138 6.83 11.16 15.31
N MET A 139 6.23 12.26 14.81
CA MET A 139 5.16 12.94 15.54
C MET A 139 3.89 12.11 15.71
N VAL A 140 3.52 11.33 14.70
CA VAL A 140 2.31 10.49 14.68
C VAL A 140 2.53 9.27 15.57
N LEU A 141 3.63 8.55 15.38
CA LEU A 141 3.93 7.30 16.07
C LEU A 141 4.18 7.46 17.58
N LYS A 142 4.57 8.65 18.05
CA LYS A 142 4.61 8.96 19.48
C LYS A 142 3.25 8.84 20.18
N ARG A 143 2.16 8.96 19.42
CA ARG A 143 0.78 8.97 19.98
C ARG A 143 -0.07 7.79 19.54
N GLU A 144 0.18 7.27 18.34
CA GLU A 144 -0.61 6.19 17.73
C GLU A 144 0.29 4.94 17.61
N GLN A 145 0.30 4.10 18.66
CA GLN A 145 1.28 3.01 18.77
C GLN A 145 0.72 1.62 18.46
N LYS A 146 -0.60 1.50 18.26
CA LYS A 146 -1.28 0.19 18.08
C LYS A 146 -1.23 -0.34 16.65
N VAL A 147 -0.91 0.51 15.69
CA VAL A 147 -0.94 0.20 14.26
C VAL A 147 0.43 0.47 13.65
N THR A 148 0.89 -0.43 12.83
CA THR A 148 2.13 -0.28 12.07
C THR A 148 1.84 0.39 10.73
N ILE A 149 2.65 1.38 10.36
CA ILE A 149 2.58 2.01 9.04
C ILE A 149 3.39 1.18 8.07
N LEU A 150 2.80 0.84 6.92
CA LEU A 150 3.50 0.23 5.80
C LEU A 150 3.77 1.33 4.76
N LEU A 151 5.02 1.76 4.64
CA LEU A 151 5.40 2.65 3.55
C LEU A 151 5.43 1.87 2.25
N GLU A 152 4.76 2.39 1.24
CA GLU A 152 4.68 1.81 -0.08
C GLU A 152 5.61 2.53 -1.05
N ASN A 153 6.27 1.76 -1.93
CA ASN A 153 6.99 2.33 -3.06
C ASN A 153 6.02 2.92 -4.08
N ALA A 154 6.44 3.94 -4.80
CA ALA A 154 5.58 4.73 -5.68
C ALA A 154 6.06 4.74 -7.13
N ALA A 155 5.12 4.85 -8.07
CA ALA A 155 5.40 4.88 -9.52
C ALA A 155 5.76 6.26 -10.04
N HIS A 156 5.17 7.32 -9.47
CA HIS A 156 5.18 8.65 -10.07
C HIS A 156 6.56 9.28 -10.13
N GLY A 157 6.71 10.21 -11.07
CA GLY A 157 7.96 10.83 -11.43
C GLY A 157 8.68 11.64 -10.35
N LYS A 158 9.67 12.36 -10.75
CA LYS A 158 10.82 13.01 -10.09
C LYS A 158 10.58 13.70 -8.71
N ARG A 159 9.34 14.02 -8.31
CA ARG A 159 9.03 14.71 -7.04
C ARG A 159 8.33 13.84 -6.01
N THR A 160 8.00 12.62 -6.39
CA THR A 160 7.42 11.62 -5.50
C THR A 160 8.55 10.99 -4.70
N LEU A 161 8.32 10.75 -3.42
CA LEU A 161 9.25 10.07 -2.53
C LEU A 161 8.84 8.61 -2.38
N GLY A 162 9.82 7.74 -2.16
CA GLY A 162 9.59 6.30 -2.11
C GLY A 162 9.47 5.63 -3.48
N ASN A 163 9.67 6.36 -4.58
CA ASN A 163 9.81 5.78 -5.91
C ASN A 163 11.19 5.13 -6.08
N ASP A 164 12.23 5.73 -5.53
CA ASP A 164 13.56 5.13 -5.39
C ASP A 164 13.62 4.34 -4.08
N LEU A 165 13.88 3.05 -4.15
CA LEU A 165 13.89 2.18 -2.96
C LEU A 165 14.98 2.59 -1.94
N TYR A 166 16.03 3.29 -2.34
CA TYR A 166 16.99 3.89 -1.40
C TYR A 166 16.35 4.92 -0.45
N ASP A 167 15.21 5.50 -0.81
CA ASP A 167 14.47 6.42 0.07
C ASP A 167 14.05 5.75 1.39
N PHE A 168 13.71 4.46 1.34
CA PHE A 168 13.34 3.70 2.54
C PHE A 168 14.52 3.48 3.49
N LEU A 169 15.70 3.27 2.95
CA LEU A 169 16.93 3.16 3.75
C LEU A 169 17.25 4.49 4.45
N ILE A 170 17.09 5.60 3.73
CA ILE A 170 17.26 6.95 4.30
C ILE A 170 16.21 7.21 5.38
N LEU A 171 14.94 6.93 5.09
CA LEU A 171 13.84 7.13 6.04
C LEU A 171 14.02 6.32 7.31
N LYS A 172 14.43 5.06 7.19
CA LYS A 172 14.71 4.19 8.35
C LYS A 172 15.72 4.83 9.33
N ASN A 173 16.76 5.48 8.81
CA ASN A 173 17.77 6.15 9.61
C ASN A 173 17.30 7.48 10.23
N LEU A 174 16.19 8.04 9.77
CA LEU A 174 15.60 9.30 10.27
C LEU A 174 14.47 9.07 11.27
N LEU A 175 14.02 7.83 11.44
CA LEU A 175 12.92 7.49 12.34
C LEU A 175 13.39 7.29 13.78
N ASP A 176 12.63 7.80 14.75
CA ASP A 176 12.84 7.59 16.19
C ASP A 176 12.50 6.13 16.59
N ALA A 177 11.57 5.48 15.88
CA ALA A 177 11.10 4.13 16.12
C ALA A 177 10.93 3.38 14.78
N PRO A 178 12.04 3.01 14.11
CA PRO A 178 11.99 2.41 12.77
C PRO A 178 11.24 1.07 12.74
N GLU A 179 11.16 0.33 13.84
CA GLU A 179 10.40 -0.92 13.94
C GLU A 179 8.87 -0.73 13.82
N LYS A 180 8.37 0.49 14.00
CA LYS A 180 6.95 0.87 13.82
C LYS A 180 6.58 1.20 12.38
N VAL A 181 7.58 1.27 11.50
CA VAL A 181 7.42 1.53 10.08
C VAL A 181 7.99 0.35 9.31
N GLN A 182 7.13 -0.30 8.56
CA GLN A 182 7.48 -1.44 7.73
C GLN A 182 7.04 -1.14 6.29
N TYR A 183 7.05 -2.12 5.39
CA TYR A 183 6.91 -1.84 3.97
C TYR A 183 5.81 -2.64 3.29
N CYS A 184 5.19 -1.99 2.31
CA CYS A 184 4.40 -2.59 1.25
C CYS A 184 5.21 -2.49 -0.05
N LEU A 185 5.41 -3.61 -0.75
CA LEU A 185 6.07 -3.63 -2.05
C LEU A 185 5.03 -3.75 -3.15
N ASP A 186 4.92 -2.71 -3.99
CA ASP A 186 4.10 -2.72 -5.20
C ASP A 186 4.95 -3.04 -6.43
N THR A 187 4.58 -4.10 -7.16
CA THR A 187 5.30 -4.61 -8.32
C THR A 187 5.14 -3.71 -9.55
N ALA A 188 3.94 -3.14 -9.77
CA ALA A 188 3.68 -2.23 -10.88
C ALA A 188 4.37 -0.88 -10.66
N HIS A 189 4.37 -0.36 -9.42
CA HIS A 189 5.08 0.87 -9.09
C HIS A 189 6.58 0.75 -9.31
N ALA A 190 7.19 -0.37 -8.87
CA ALA A 190 8.61 -0.63 -9.10
C ALA A 190 8.93 -0.65 -10.59
N PHE A 191 8.13 -1.37 -11.39
CA PHE A 191 8.29 -1.44 -12.84
C PHE A 191 8.10 -0.09 -13.52
N SER A 192 7.05 0.63 -13.16
CA SER A 192 6.75 1.95 -13.72
C SER A 192 7.81 3.00 -13.38
N TYR A 193 8.47 2.88 -12.22
CA TYR A 193 9.60 3.74 -11.87
C TYR A 193 10.85 3.44 -12.70
N GLY A 194 11.04 2.19 -13.14
CA GLY A 194 12.15 1.78 -13.99
C GLY A 194 12.98 0.62 -13.47
N TYR A 195 12.54 -0.04 -12.39
CA TYR A 195 13.16 -1.29 -11.95
C TYR A 195 12.73 -2.44 -12.85
N ASP A 196 13.68 -3.12 -13.46
CA ASP A 196 13.41 -4.31 -14.29
C ASP A 196 13.05 -5.51 -13.39
N VAL A 197 11.79 -5.55 -13.00
CA VAL A 197 11.23 -6.60 -12.12
C VAL A 197 11.38 -7.99 -12.75
N ALA A 198 11.42 -8.09 -14.09
CA ALA A 198 11.62 -9.34 -14.80
C ALA A 198 13.05 -9.92 -14.59
N LYS A 199 14.03 -9.07 -14.29
CA LYS A 199 15.36 -9.51 -13.83
C LYS A 199 15.34 -9.86 -12.34
N THR A 200 14.49 -10.80 -11.99
CA THR A 200 14.01 -11.10 -10.65
C THR A 200 15.11 -11.17 -9.59
N THR A 201 16.18 -11.94 -9.80
CA THR A 201 17.24 -12.10 -8.77
C THR A 201 17.84 -10.75 -8.41
N LYS A 202 18.28 -9.97 -9.39
CA LYS A 202 18.87 -8.63 -9.15
C LYS A 202 17.90 -7.68 -8.47
N PHE A 203 16.63 -7.71 -8.89
CA PHE A 203 15.63 -6.85 -8.28
C PHE A 203 15.33 -7.26 -6.83
N LEU A 204 15.20 -8.55 -6.55
CA LEU A 204 14.96 -9.05 -5.19
C LEU A 204 16.17 -8.81 -4.27
N ASP A 205 17.39 -9.01 -4.75
CA ASP A 205 18.60 -8.67 -3.97
C ASP A 205 18.58 -7.18 -3.58
N PHE A 206 18.20 -6.31 -4.52
CA PHE A 206 18.10 -4.87 -4.27
C PHE A 206 16.96 -4.51 -3.31
N VAL A 207 15.82 -5.19 -3.40
CA VAL A 207 14.71 -5.05 -2.44
C VAL A 207 15.16 -5.47 -1.03
N ASP A 208 15.90 -6.57 -0.90
CA ASP A 208 16.40 -7.00 0.41
C ASP A 208 17.42 -6.01 0.99
N GLU A 209 18.33 -5.50 0.16
CA GLU A 209 19.30 -4.48 0.56
C GLU A 209 18.62 -3.21 1.09
N THR A 210 17.57 -2.73 0.41
CA THR A 210 16.96 -1.41 0.67
C THR A 210 15.82 -1.47 1.69
N MET A 211 14.95 -2.45 1.58
CA MET A 211 13.76 -2.60 2.43
C MET A 211 13.95 -3.69 3.49
N GLY A 212 14.71 -4.74 3.18
CA GLY A 212 14.85 -5.95 3.98
C GLY A 212 13.59 -6.81 3.91
N PHE A 213 13.69 -8.05 3.45
CA PHE A 213 12.52 -8.94 3.29
C PHE A 213 11.71 -9.11 4.57
N SER A 214 12.38 -9.14 5.73
CA SER A 214 11.71 -9.29 7.04
C SER A 214 10.81 -8.11 7.40
N ASN A 215 11.02 -6.94 6.79
CA ASN A 215 10.25 -5.72 7.03
C ASN A 215 9.08 -5.57 6.03
N ILE A 216 9.03 -6.35 4.96
CA ILE A 216 7.92 -6.35 4.02
C ILE A 216 6.76 -7.16 4.64
N LYS A 217 5.58 -6.56 4.74
CA LYS A 217 4.40 -7.20 5.35
C LYS A 217 3.24 -7.37 4.37
N LEU A 218 3.31 -6.69 3.25
CA LEU A 218 2.31 -6.72 2.21
C LEU A 218 3.00 -6.61 0.85
N ILE A 219 2.46 -7.31 -0.13
CA ILE A 219 2.79 -7.11 -1.55
C ILE A 219 1.52 -6.63 -2.25
N HIS A 220 1.59 -5.49 -2.92
CA HIS A 220 0.63 -5.14 -3.95
C HIS A 220 1.09 -5.87 -5.22
N LEU A 221 0.38 -6.94 -5.54
CA LEU A 221 0.68 -7.80 -6.69
C LEU A 221 -0.07 -7.25 -7.90
N ASN A 222 0.46 -6.21 -8.49
CA ASN A 222 -0.13 -5.49 -9.60
C ASN A 222 0.71 -5.69 -10.86
N ASP A 223 0.06 -5.78 -12.01
CA ASP A 223 0.70 -5.61 -13.32
C ASP A 223 0.57 -4.15 -13.76
N ALA A 224 1.39 -3.69 -14.69
CA ALA A 224 1.40 -2.32 -15.18
C ALA A 224 0.80 -2.22 -16.59
N GLU A 225 -0.10 -1.25 -16.80
CA GLU A 225 -0.64 -0.99 -18.15
C GLU A 225 0.45 -0.48 -19.12
N HIS A 226 1.46 0.23 -18.60
CA HIS A 226 2.46 0.92 -19.40
C HIS A 226 3.83 0.25 -19.30
N ALA A 227 4.73 0.62 -20.23
CA ALA A 227 6.07 0.07 -20.31
C ALA A 227 6.95 0.44 -19.11
N LEU A 228 8.04 -0.29 -18.94
CA LEU A 228 9.10 -0.04 -17.97
C LEU A 228 9.56 1.42 -18.00
N GLY A 229 9.61 2.05 -16.83
CA GLY A 229 10.07 3.44 -16.69
C GLY A 229 9.09 4.51 -17.17
N SER A 230 7.82 4.14 -17.37
CA SER A 230 6.76 5.07 -17.81
C SER A 230 6.46 6.19 -16.82
N LEU A 231 6.76 6.00 -15.54
CA LEU A 231 6.42 6.89 -14.43
C LEU A 231 4.89 7.10 -14.27
N GLN A 232 4.10 6.16 -14.78
CA GLN A 232 2.65 6.19 -14.73
C GLN A 232 2.13 5.14 -13.77
N ASP A 233 1.31 5.57 -12.83
CA ASP A 233 0.60 4.72 -11.89
C ASP A 233 -0.72 4.28 -12.52
N ARG A 234 -0.64 3.18 -13.26
CA ARG A 234 -1.78 2.54 -13.92
C ARG A 234 -1.63 1.04 -13.82
N HIS A 235 -2.54 0.43 -13.07
CA HIS A 235 -2.53 -0.99 -12.79
C HIS A 235 -3.36 -1.77 -13.79
N ALA A 236 -2.79 -2.88 -14.27
CA ALA A 236 -3.50 -3.96 -14.90
C ALA A 236 -3.65 -5.13 -13.90
N PHE A 237 -4.60 -6.03 -14.16
CA PHE A 237 -4.68 -7.27 -13.40
C PHE A 237 -3.40 -8.11 -13.64
N PRO A 238 -2.89 -8.84 -12.63
CA PRO A 238 -1.68 -9.66 -12.78
C PRO A 238 -1.73 -10.57 -14.01
N GLY A 239 -0.68 -10.50 -14.84
CA GLY A 239 -0.55 -11.23 -16.11
C GLY A 239 -1.27 -10.61 -17.30
N GLN A 240 -1.95 -9.48 -17.14
CA GLN A 240 -2.70 -8.79 -18.21
C GLN A 240 -2.06 -7.46 -18.63
N GLY A 241 -0.91 -7.11 -18.07
CA GLY A 241 -0.17 -5.90 -18.35
C GLY A 241 1.20 -6.13 -18.98
N SER A 242 2.04 -5.12 -18.87
CA SER A 242 3.39 -5.09 -19.49
C SER A 242 4.44 -5.87 -18.73
N LEU A 243 4.22 -6.19 -17.41
CA LEU A 243 5.10 -7.10 -16.68
C LEU A 243 4.88 -8.55 -17.12
N GLY A 244 3.62 -8.95 -17.20
CA GLY A 244 3.22 -10.31 -17.51
C GLY A 244 3.41 -11.29 -16.33
N LYS A 245 2.87 -12.50 -16.52
CA LYS A 245 2.83 -13.56 -15.51
C LYS A 245 4.22 -13.94 -15.00
N GLU A 246 5.17 -14.20 -15.92
CA GLU A 246 6.49 -14.75 -15.58
C GLU A 246 7.27 -13.81 -14.62
N ALA A 247 7.14 -12.51 -14.78
CA ALA A 247 7.78 -11.54 -13.90
C ALA A 247 7.14 -11.49 -12.49
N LEU A 248 5.89 -11.90 -12.36
CA LEU A 248 5.13 -11.87 -11.10
C LEU A 248 5.20 -13.17 -10.30
N LEU A 249 5.48 -14.32 -10.94
CA LEU A 249 5.60 -15.63 -10.27
C LEU A 249 6.55 -15.63 -9.07
N PRO A 250 7.72 -14.98 -9.11
CA PRO A 250 8.63 -14.94 -7.97
C PRO A 250 8.02 -14.35 -6.69
N PHE A 251 7.11 -13.37 -6.82
CA PHE A 251 6.44 -12.77 -5.67
C PHE A 251 5.41 -13.70 -5.02
N LEU A 252 5.01 -14.75 -5.72
CA LEU A 252 4.15 -15.80 -5.20
C LEU A 252 4.95 -16.93 -4.54
N HIS A 253 6.10 -17.29 -5.11
CA HIS A 253 6.82 -18.51 -4.77
C HIS A 253 8.10 -18.29 -3.97
N HIS A 254 8.69 -17.10 -3.99
CA HIS A 254 9.92 -16.82 -3.24
C HIS A 254 9.72 -17.12 -1.75
N PRO A 255 10.65 -17.81 -1.08
CA PRO A 255 10.53 -18.23 0.32
C PRO A 255 10.17 -17.09 1.28
N ALA A 256 10.71 -15.89 1.04
CA ALA A 256 10.42 -14.70 1.86
C ALA A 256 8.98 -14.18 1.68
N PHE A 257 8.37 -14.40 0.51
CA PHE A 257 7.08 -13.78 0.15
C PHE A 257 5.91 -14.74 0.11
N LYS A 258 6.12 -16.04 -0.10
CA LYS A 258 5.03 -17.02 -0.28
C LYS A 258 3.96 -17.02 0.82
N LYS A 259 4.31 -16.60 2.03
CA LYS A 259 3.39 -16.52 3.17
C LYS A 259 2.84 -15.11 3.40
N LEU A 260 3.38 -14.09 2.74
CA LEU A 260 2.89 -12.73 2.89
C LEU A 260 1.52 -12.56 2.22
N PRO A 261 0.65 -11.71 2.75
CA PRO A 261 -0.53 -11.25 2.03
C PRO A 261 -0.17 -10.55 0.71
N LYS A 262 -1.00 -10.77 -0.31
CA LYS A 262 -0.93 -10.08 -1.59
C LYS A 262 -2.28 -9.45 -1.86
N ILE A 263 -2.27 -8.17 -2.17
CA ILE A 263 -3.45 -7.43 -2.60
C ILE A 263 -3.29 -7.08 -4.07
N VAL A 264 -4.34 -7.33 -4.84
CA VAL A 264 -4.46 -6.85 -6.21
C VAL A 264 -5.33 -5.60 -6.20
N GLU A 265 -4.82 -4.51 -6.76
CA GLU A 265 -5.52 -3.24 -6.92
C GLU A 265 -6.02 -3.12 -8.37
N ALA A 266 -6.87 -4.07 -8.72
CA ALA A 266 -7.36 -4.22 -10.09
C ALA A 266 -8.23 -3.04 -10.52
N PRO A 267 -8.21 -2.70 -11.82
CA PRO A 267 -9.23 -1.85 -12.43
C PRO A 267 -10.64 -2.36 -12.14
N ALA A 268 -11.61 -1.44 -12.15
CA ALA A 268 -13.00 -1.82 -11.94
C ALA A 268 -13.46 -2.83 -13.00
N ALA A 269 -13.86 -4.02 -12.56
CA ALA A 269 -14.35 -5.10 -13.40
C ALA A 269 -15.64 -5.68 -12.84
N GLY A 270 -16.39 -6.38 -13.66
CA GLY A 270 -17.58 -7.12 -13.21
C GLY A 270 -17.20 -8.24 -12.23
N LYS A 271 -18.12 -8.59 -11.33
CA LYS A 271 -17.90 -9.61 -10.29
C LYS A 271 -17.39 -10.93 -10.86
N GLN A 272 -17.99 -11.42 -11.96
CA GLN A 272 -17.60 -12.71 -12.56
C GLN A 272 -16.17 -12.62 -13.08
N THR A 273 -15.81 -11.56 -13.79
CA THR A 273 -14.45 -11.32 -14.28
C THR A 273 -13.42 -11.30 -13.15
N LEU A 274 -13.75 -10.66 -12.01
CA LEU A 274 -12.87 -10.66 -10.83
C LEU A 274 -12.69 -12.06 -10.25
N LEU A 275 -13.75 -12.86 -10.17
CA LEU A 275 -13.70 -14.23 -9.69
C LEU A 275 -12.85 -15.12 -10.60
N ASP A 276 -13.04 -15.01 -11.92
CA ASP A 276 -12.29 -15.79 -12.92
C ASP A 276 -10.81 -15.44 -12.87
N ASN A 277 -10.48 -14.15 -12.83
CA ASN A 277 -9.11 -13.67 -12.72
C ASN A 277 -8.42 -14.09 -11.40
N LEU A 278 -9.15 -14.05 -10.28
CA LEU A 278 -8.62 -14.53 -8.99
C LEU A 278 -8.42 -16.06 -8.99
N ALA A 279 -9.30 -16.80 -9.65
CA ALA A 279 -9.18 -18.25 -9.78
C ALA A 279 -7.94 -18.62 -10.63
N ASP A 280 -7.71 -17.91 -11.74
CA ASP A 280 -6.52 -18.08 -12.56
C ASP A 280 -5.25 -17.76 -11.75
N LEU A 281 -5.19 -16.60 -11.14
CA LEU A 281 -4.05 -16.17 -10.31
C LEU A 281 -3.77 -17.14 -9.15
N ALA A 282 -4.81 -17.73 -8.58
CA ALA A 282 -4.67 -18.74 -7.52
C ALA A 282 -4.16 -20.10 -8.04
N GLY A 283 -4.15 -20.29 -9.35
CA GLY A 283 -3.59 -21.46 -10.03
C GLY A 283 -2.13 -21.33 -10.46
N TRP A 284 -1.56 -20.14 -10.35
CA TRP A 284 -0.16 -19.88 -10.69
C TRP A 284 0.77 -20.52 -9.67
#